data_16c4b284602f3456e463d632e2e47d85
#
_entry.id   16c4b284602f3456e463d632e2e47d85
#
_cell.length_a   1.000
_cell.length_b   1.000
_cell.length_c   1.000
_cell.angle_alpha   90.00
_cell.angle_beta   90.00
_cell.angle_gamma   90.00
#
_symmetry.space_group_name_H-M   'P 1'
#
loop_
_entity.id
_entity.type
_entity.pdbx_description
1 polymer ?
#
loop_
_entity_poly.entity_id
_entity_poly.type
_entity_poly.pdbx_seq_one_letter_code
_entity_poly.pdbx_strand_id
1 'polypeptide(L)'
;MNLSDNDVPAWWRRLGLPGLVDLHTHFLPERMLRRVWAHFDEIKPLIGHQWPIQYRDNQESRLATMRRLGVRRFTALSYAHRPKMAASLTDFSLSLAAEHADCVPSATFYPEEGVLEQVQSALDRGARVFKIHAQIGAFDLREPILDPVWGLLADAGIPVVIHVGSGPVSRPGITGPDKLAGVLARHPLLTAVVAHLGAPEYGEFLDLAERYPWVHLDTTMAFTDFFERLAPFDPALLSRLADLPDRVVLGSDFPNIPYPYAHQLESLERLRDREPRLDDDWLRAVCWYNGLRLIGE
;
A
#
# COMPACT_ATOMS: atom_id res chain seq x y z
N MET A 1 -15.82 -6.59 19.85
CA MET A 1 -16.67 -7.34 18.88
C MET A 1 -15.71 -7.99 17.92
N ASN A 2 -15.89 -9.26 17.55
CA ASN A 2 -15.10 -9.86 16.46
C ASN A 2 -15.85 -9.56 15.14
N LEU A 3 -15.38 -8.57 14.41
CA LEU A 3 -15.93 -8.20 13.12
C LEU A 3 -15.62 -9.30 12.09
N SER A 4 -16.63 -9.79 11.38
CA SER A 4 -16.47 -10.70 10.24
C SER A 4 -16.58 -9.95 8.92
N ASP A 5 -16.14 -10.56 7.82
CA ASP A 5 -16.26 -9.96 6.48
C ASP A 5 -17.72 -9.64 6.09
N ASN A 6 -18.67 -10.39 6.63
CA ASN A 6 -20.10 -10.12 6.40
C ASN A 6 -20.59 -8.85 7.11
N ASP A 7 -19.90 -8.41 8.15
CA ASP A 7 -20.25 -7.22 8.93
C ASP A 7 -19.65 -5.93 8.36
N VAL A 8 -18.65 -6.05 7.46
CA VAL A 8 -17.95 -4.88 6.87
C VAL A 8 -18.92 -3.91 6.21
N PRO A 9 -19.97 -4.35 5.43
CA PRO A 9 -20.94 -3.41 4.89
C PRO A 9 -21.76 -2.64 5.94
N ALA A 10 -22.04 -3.24 7.08
CA ALA A 10 -22.73 -2.55 8.18
C ALA A 10 -21.76 -1.58 8.88
N TRP A 11 -20.50 -1.96 9.02
CA TRP A 11 -19.47 -1.17 9.66
C TRP A 11 -19.24 0.19 8.95
N TRP A 12 -18.95 0.20 7.63
CA TRP A 12 -18.71 1.48 6.94
C TRP A 12 -20.00 2.31 6.78
N ARG A 13 -21.21 1.67 6.70
CA ARG A 13 -22.48 2.41 6.73
C ARG A 13 -22.71 3.13 8.05
N ARG A 14 -22.32 2.53 9.17
CA ARG A 14 -22.37 3.18 10.50
C ARG A 14 -21.54 4.46 10.52
N LEU A 15 -20.41 4.47 9.80
CA LEU A 15 -19.61 5.67 9.61
C LEU A 15 -20.22 6.67 8.61
N GLY A 16 -21.35 6.37 7.98
CA GLY A 16 -21.95 7.22 6.94
C GLY A 16 -21.20 7.21 5.62
N LEU A 17 -20.33 6.21 5.38
CA LEU A 17 -19.57 6.08 4.14
C LEU A 17 -20.38 5.36 3.05
N PRO A 18 -20.12 5.62 1.76
CA PRO A 18 -20.73 4.88 0.65
C PRO A 18 -20.01 3.58 0.32
N GLY A 19 -18.88 3.31 0.98
CA GLY A 19 -18.00 2.17 0.80
C GLY A 19 -16.60 2.41 1.32
N LEU A 20 -15.62 1.68 0.78
CA LEU A 20 -14.19 1.76 1.14
C LEU A 20 -13.35 2.08 -0.10
N VAL A 21 -12.22 2.74 0.11
CA VAL A 21 -11.16 2.96 -0.88
C VAL A 21 -9.90 2.29 -0.35
N ASP A 22 -9.47 1.21 -1.00
CA ASP A 22 -8.31 0.43 -0.60
C ASP A 22 -7.17 0.61 -1.61
N LEU A 23 -6.16 1.38 -1.24
CA LEU A 23 -5.06 1.75 -2.13
C LEU A 23 -3.87 0.79 -2.09
N HIS A 24 -3.96 -0.30 -1.33
CA HIS A 24 -2.91 -1.30 -1.29
C HIS A 24 -3.50 -2.71 -1.40
N THR A 25 -3.88 -3.07 -2.62
CA THR A 25 -4.32 -4.43 -2.94
C THR A 25 -3.51 -5.00 -4.11
N HIS A 26 -3.43 -6.32 -4.19
CA HIS A 26 -2.62 -7.03 -5.16
C HIS A 26 -3.47 -7.89 -6.08
N PHE A 27 -3.51 -7.53 -7.35
CA PHE A 27 -4.00 -8.38 -8.42
C PHE A 27 -2.84 -8.66 -9.37
N LEU A 28 -2.55 -9.91 -9.59
CA LEU A 28 -1.41 -10.39 -10.38
C LEU A 28 -1.87 -11.46 -11.36
N PRO A 29 -1.15 -11.64 -12.49
CA PRO A 29 -1.37 -12.82 -13.34
C PRO A 29 -1.37 -14.11 -12.51
N GLU A 30 -2.34 -14.99 -12.72
CA GLU A 30 -2.58 -16.17 -11.89
C GLU A 30 -1.32 -17.05 -11.67
N ARG A 31 -0.49 -17.21 -12.72
CA ARG A 31 0.77 -17.95 -12.60
C ARG A 31 1.75 -17.30 -11.62
N MET A 32 1.78 -15.96 -11.59
CA MET A 32 2.64 -15.21 -10.67
C MET A 32 2.10 -15.28 -9.26
N LEU A 33 0.79 -15.07 -9.09
CA LEU A 33 0.14 -15.13 -7.79
C LEU A 33 0.34 -16.49 -7.10
N ARG A 34 0.23 -17.58 -7.85
CA ARG A 34 0.53 -18.93 -7.30
C ARG A 34 1.97 -19.05 -6.77
N ARG A 35 2.94 -18.39 -7.41
CA ARG A 35 4.34 -18.37 -6.92
C ARG A 35 4.48 -17.51 -5.67
N VAL A 36 3.79 -16.38 -5.61
CA VAL A 36 3.72 -15.54 -4.41
C VAL A 36 3.14 -16.33 -3.25
N TRP A 37 2.05 -17.05 -3.44
CA TRP A 37 1.44 -17.87 -2.40
C TRP A 37 2.34 -19.02 -1.95
N ALA A 38 3.02 -19.68 -2.88
CA ALA A 38 3.99 -20.74 -2.54
C ALA A 38 5.15 -20.17 -1.67
N HIS A 39 5.61 -18.93 -1.95
CA HIS A 39 6.59 -18.28 -1.11
C HIS A 39 6.06 -18.02 0.31
N PHE A 40 4.81 -17.56 0.45
CA PHE A 40 4.18 -17.36 1.76
C PHE A 40 3.96 -18.67 2.52
N ASP A 41 3.72 -19.79 1.83
CA ASP A 41 3.62 -21.12 2.49
C ASP A 41 4.94 -21.52 3.15
N GLU A 42 6.06 -21.09 2.61
CA GLU A 42 7.42 -21.40 3.07
C GLU A 42 8.06 -20.30 3.92
N ILE A 43 7.35 -19.20 4.22
CA ILE A 43 7.95 -18.00 4.85
C ILE A 43 8.28 -18.18 6.34
N LYS A 44 7.70 -19.20 7.01
CA LYS A 44 7.85 -19.40 8.46
C LYS A 44 9.31 -19.40 8.97
N PRO A 45 10.29 -20.01 8.30
CA PRO A 45 11.68 -19.97 8.75
C PRO A 45 12.26 -18.56 8.77
N LEU A 46 11.71 -17.66 7.95
CA LEU A 46 12.21 -16.30 7.78
C LEU A 46 11.63 -15.33 8.81
N ILE A 47 10.34 -15.47 9.13
CA ILE A 47 9.62 -14.53 10.01
C ILE A 47 9.14 -15.15 11.33
N GLY A 48 9.42 -16.43 11.56
CA GLY A 48 9.04 -17.16 12.80
C GLY A 48 7.58 -17.64 12.85
N HIS A 49 6.71 -17.20 11.93
CA HIS A 49 5.27 -17.48 11.92
C HIS A 49 4.80 -18.02 10.57
N GLN A 50 3.71 -18.82 10.59
CA GLN A 50 3.00 -19.17 9.37
C GLN A 50 2.23 -17.95 8.83
N TRP A 51 2.04 -17.92 7.51
CA TRP A 51 1.26 -16.89 6.82
C TRP A 51 0.08 -17.52 6.06
N PRO A 52 -1.01 -17.90 6.76
CA PRO A 52 -2.14 -18.63 6.17
C PRO A 52 -3.04 -17.69 5.38
N ILE A 53 -2.70 -17.43 4.12
CA ILE A 53 -3.48 -16.54 3.25
C ILE A 53 -4.94 -16.99 3.18
N GLN A 54 -5.87 -16.05 3.45
CA GLN A 54 -7.31 -16.33 3.53
C GLN A 54 -8.02 -16.34 2.17
N TYR A 55 -7.55 -15.58 1.17
CA TYR A 55 -8.27 -15.31 -0.08
C TYR A 55 -7.58 -15.96 -1.28
N ARG A 56 -7.38 -17.28 -1.24
CA ARG A 56 -6.74 -18.07 -2.30
C ARG A 56 -7.69 -18.50 -3.41
N ASP A 57 -8.62 -17.64 -3.76
CA ASP A 57 -9.58 -17.87 -4.81
C ASP A 57 -9.05 -17.44 -6.18
N ASN A 58 -9.81 -17.72 -7.25
CA ASN A 58 -9.54 -17.16 -8.57
C ASN A 58 -9.81 -15.65 -8.61
N GLN A 59 -9.37 -14.98 -9.68
CA GLN A 59 -9.47 -13.53 -9.81
C GLN A 59 -10.92 -13.02 -9.72
N GLU A 60 -11.87 -13.68 -10.36
CA GLU A 60 -13.28 -13.30 -10.35
C GLU A 60 -13.86 -13.35 -8.94
N SER A 61 -13.60 -14.43 -8.20
CA SER A 61 -14.04 -14.57 -6.80
C SER A 61 -13.41 -13.51 -5.89
N ARG A 62 -12.14 -13.15 -6.10
CA ARG A 62 -11.48 -12.08 -5.35
C ARG A 62 -12.11 -10.72 -5.63
N LEU A 63 -12.41 -10.40 -6.90
CA LEU A 63 -13.14 -9.18 -7.28
C LEU A 63 -14.54 -9.16 -6.66
N ALA A 64 -15.26 -10.28 -6.72
CA ALA A 64 -16.57 -10.40 -6.08
C ALA A 64 -16.49 -10.18 -4.56
N THR A 65 -15.43 -10.67 -3.92
CA THR A 65 -15.18 -10.46 -2.49
C THR A 65 -14.95 -8.98 -2.17
N MET A 66 -14.08 -8.27 -2.91
CA MET A 66 -13.88 -6.83 -2.72
C MET A 66 -15.18 -6.04 -2.85
N ARG A 67 -16.00 -6.35 -3.86
CA ARG A 67 -17.32 -5.72 -4.06
C ARG A 67 -18.30 -6.03 -2.94
N ARG A 68 -18.32 -7.27 -2.44
CA ARG A 68 -19.15 -7.69 -1.30
C ARG A 68 -18.74 -6.97 -0.01
N LEU A 69 -17.46 -6.75 0.21
CA LEU A 69 -16.93 -5.95 1.32
C LEU A 69 -17.31 -4.46 1.19
N GLY A 70 -17.71 -4.01 0.02
CA GLY A 70 -18.08 -2.62 -0.26
C GLY A 70 -16.89 -1.76 -0.67
N VAL A 71 -15.78 -2.37 -1.10
CA VAL A 71 -14.66 -1.62 -1.70
C VAL A 71 -15.08 -1.07 -3.05
N ARG A 72 -15.08 0.24 -3.19
CA ARG A 72 -15.53 1.00 -4.37
C ARG A 72 -14.40 1.43 -5.28
N ARG A 73 -13.21 1.59 -4.71
CA ARG A 73 -11.96 1.81 -5.43
C ARG A 73 -10.89 0.93 -4.81
N PHE A 74 -10.19 0.19 -5.64
CA PHE A 74 -9.05 -0.62 -5.23
C PHE A 74 -7.96 -0.54 -6.31
N THR A 75 -6.72 -0.81 -5.93
CA THR A 75 -5.58 -0.84 -6.82
C THR A 75 -5.24 -2.27 -7.27
N ALA A 76 -4.60 -2.43 -8.42
CA ALA A 76 -4.00 -3.69 -8.84
C ALA A 76 -2.47 -3.58 -8.75
N LEU A 77 -1.97 -3.39 -7.51
CA LEU A 77 -0.55 -3.18 -7.30
C LEU A 77 0.25 -4.42 -7.65
N SER A 78 1.26 -4.22 -8.47
CA SER A 78 2.31 -5.18 -8.75
C SER A 78 3.66 -4.49 -8.63
N TYR A 79 4.73 -5.24 -8.46
CA TYR A 79 6.08 -4.67 -8.42
C TYR A 79 7.07 -5.53 -9.17
N ALA A 80 7.88 -4.88 -10.00
CA ALA A 80 8.98 -5.53 -10.68
C ALA A 80 10.12 -5.76 -9.68
N HIS A 81 10.68 -6.96 -9.66
CA HIS A 81 11.78 -7.34 -8.78
C HIS A 81 13.04 -7.76 -9.58
N ARG A 82 13.04 -7.57 -10.89
CA ARG A 82 14.14 -7.77 -11.81
C ARG A 82 13.87 -7.04 -13.12
N PRO A 83 14.89 -6.81 -13.95
CA PRO A 83 14.73 -6.19 -15.26
C PRO A 83 13.71 -6.89 -16.14
N LYS A 84 13.07 -6.13 -17.03
CA LYS A 84 12.12 -6.59 -18.05
C LYS A 84 10.80 -7.16 -17.51
N MET A 85 10.46 -6.85 -16.27
CA MET A 85 9.17 -7.25 -15.69
C MET A 85 8.13 -6.12 -15.69
N ALA A 86 8.55 -4.88 -15.54
CA ALA A 86 7.68 -3.75 -15.27
C ALA A 86 6.61 -3.58 -16.36
N ALA A 87 6.98 -3.64 -17.63
CA ALA A 87 6.06 -3.46 -18.75
C ALA A 87 4.89 -4.46 -18.72
N SER A 88 5.19 -5.76 -18.58
CA SER A 88 4.14 -6.80 -18.59
C SER A 88 3.23 -6.74 -17.35
N LEU A 89 3.75 -6.31 -16.20
CA LEU A 89 2.97 -6.11 -15.00
C LEU A 89 2.05 -4.88 -15.11
N THR A 90 2.56 -3.80 -15.68
CA THR A 90 1.79 -2.60 -15.98
C THR A 90 0.68 -2.91 -17.00
N ASP A 91 0.99 -3.67 -18.06
CA ASP A 91 -0.01 -4.10 -19.05
C ASP A 91 -1.16 -4.88 -18.39
N PHE A 92 -0.84 -5.82 -17.50
CA PHE A 92 -1.85 -6.57 -16.76
C PHE A 92 -2.73 -5.66 -15.88
N SER A 93 -2.11 -4.77 -15.09
CA SER A 93 -2.85 -3.87 -14.19
C SER A 93 -3.75 -2.89 -14.95
N LEU A 94 -3.26 -2.31 -16.06
CA LEU A 94 -4.04 -1.40 -16.88
C LEU A 94 -5.18 -2.13 -17.62
N SER A 95 -4.95 -3.37 -18.08
CA SER A 95 -6.01 -4.18 -18.70
C SER A 95 -7.11 -4.51 -17.67
N LEU A 96 -6.74 -4.89 -16.45
CA LEU A 96 -7.70 -5.15 -15.39
C LEU A 96 -8.54 -3.89 -15.07
N ALA A 97 -7.91 -2.73 -15.00
CA ALA A 97 -8.61 -1.48 -14.76
C ALA A 97 -9.53 -1.06 -15.92
N ALA A 98 -9.18 -1.40 -17.17
CA ALA A 98 -10.04 -1.17 -18.33
C ALA A 98 -11.30 -2.06 -18.31
N GLU A 99 -11.21 -3.27 -17.75
CA GLU A 99 -12.33 -4.21 -17.62
C GLU A 99 -13.20 -3.94 -16.37
N HIS A 100 -12.63 -3.30 -15.34
CA HIS A 100 -13.27 -3.11 -14.04
C HIS A 100 -13.14 -1.66 -13.56
N ALA A 101 -14.22 -0.89 -13.70
CA ALA A 101 -14.26 0.55 -13.37
C ALA A 101 -13.98 0.87 -11.89
N ASP A 102 -14.10 -0.10 -11.00
CA ASP A 102 -13.74 0.00 -9.58
C ASP A 102 -12.23 -0.20 -9.32
N CYS A 103 -11.47 -0.71 -10.33
CA CYS A 103 -10.03 -0.84 -10.25
C CYS A 103 -9.33 0.45 -10.70
N VAL A 104 -8.44 0.98 -9.86
CA VAL A 104 -7.61 2.15 -10.18
C VAL A 104 -6.47 1.73 -11.10
N PRO A 105 -6.28 2.36 -12.27
CA PRO A 105 -5.18 2.05 -13.18
C PRO A 105 -3.83 2.17 -12.47
N SER A 106 -3.13 1.05 -12.31
CA SER A 106 -1.90 0.95 -11.55
C SER A 106 -0.73 0.55 -12.45
N ALA A 107 0.49 0.97 -12.09
CA ALA A 107 1.70 0.64 -12.82
C ALA A 107 2.88 0.37 -11.87
N THR A 108 3.97 -0.11 -12.42
CA THR A 108 5.23 -0.33 -11.69
C THR A 108 6.42 -0.02 -12.58
N PHE A 109 7.57 0.16 -11.96
CA PHE A 109 8.85 0.32 -12.66
C PHE A 109 9.99 -0.38 -11.91
N TYR A 110 11.13 -0.51 -12.58
CA TYR A 110 12.36 -1.09 -12.06
C TYR A 110 13.55 -0.24 -12.54
N PRO A 111 14.63 -0.08 -11.76
CA PRO A 111 15.81 0.66 -12.21
C PRO A 111 16.55 -0.09 -13.33
N GLU A 112 16.15 0.18 -14.54
CA GLU A 112 16.72 -0.40 -15.78
C GLU A 112 16.77 0.63 -16.90
N GLU A 113 17.55 0.36 -17.94
CA GLU A 113 17.60 1.20 -19.13
C GLU A 113 16.18 1.36 -19.73
N GLY A 114 15.80 2.59 -20.07
CA GLY A 114 14.48 2.92 -20.60
C GLY A 114 13.39 3.05 -19.52
N VAL A 115 13.73 3.08 -18.24
CA VAL A 115 12.72 3.21 -17.15
C VAL A 115 11.92 4.50 -17.25
N LEU A 116 12.53 5.61 -17.64
CA LEU A 116 11.83 6.89 -17.78
C LEU A 116 10.75 6.83 -18.85
N GLU A 117 11.08 6.28 -20.00
CA GLU A 117 10.15 6.08 -21.13
C GLU A 117 9.03 5.09 -20.77
N GLN A 118 9.34 4.05 -20.00
CA GLN A 118 8.35 3.10 -19.51
C GLN A 118 7.34 3.79 -18.57
N VAL A 119 7.81 4.63 -17.66
CA VAL A 119 6.94 5.38 -16.74
C VAL A 119 6.11 6.40 -17.49
N GLN A 120 6.71 7.17 -18.43
CA GLN A 120 5.97 8.10 -19.27
C GLN A 120 4.88 7.39 -20.06
N SER A 121 5.19 6.27 -20.70
CA SER A 121 4.21 5.46 -21.43
C SER A 121 3.07 4.96 -20.54
N ALA A 122 3.34 4.60 -19.28
CA ALA A 122 2.30 4.20 -18.34
C ALA A 122 1.39 5.38 -17.96
N LEU A 123 1.95 6.58 -17.76
CA LEU A 123 1.19 7.80 -17.53
C LEU A 123 0.29 8.16 -18.72
N ASP A 124 0.84 8.12 -19.95
CA ASP A 124 0.09 8.40 -21.19
C ASP A 124 -1.08 7.43 -21.39
N ARG A 125 -0.96 6.21 -20.85
CA ARG A 125 -1.99 5.17 -20.86
C ARG A 125 -2.97 5.28 -19.66
N GLY A 126 -2.83 6.31 -18.84
CA GLY A 126 -3.75 6.63 -17.76
C GLY A 126 -3.45 5.96 -16.43
N ALA A 127 -2.21 5.51 -16.18
CA ALA A 127 -1.81 5.07 -14.84
C ALA A 127 -1.97 6.21 -13.82
N ARG A 128 -2.60 5.91 -12.69
CA ARG A 128 -2.93 6.86 -11.62
C ARG A 128 -2.25 6.54 -10.29
N VAL A 129 -1.65 5.38 -10.15
CA VAL A 129 -0.88 4.95 -8.98
C VAL A 129 0.28 4.10 -9.45
N PHE A 130 1.46 4.31 -8.90
CA PHE A 130 2.60 3.41 -9.09
C PHE A 130 2.91 2.63 -7.83
N LYS A 131 3.48 1.44 -7.96
CA LYS A 131 4.00 0.63 -6.86
C LYS A 131 5.42 0.19 -7.13
N ILE A 132 6.26 0.33 -6.13
CA ILE A 132 7.59 -0.30 -6.09
C ILE A 132 7.85 -0.95 -4.74
N HIS A 133 8.77 -1.90 -4.74
CA HIS A 133 9.18 -2.64 -3.56
C HIS A 133 10.70 -2.72 -3.51
N ALA A 134 11.34 -1.78 -2.81
CA ALA A 134 12.79 -1.67 -2.76
C ALA A 134 13.45 -2.95 -2.19
N GLN A 135 12.87 -3.52 -1.13
CA GLN A 135 13.39 -4.72 -0.48
C GLN A 135 13.41 -5.95 -1.41
N ILE A 136 12.28 -6.27 -2.07
CA ILE A 136 12.17 -7.43 -2.96
C ILE A 136 12.89 -7.17 -4.28
N GLY A 137 12.79 -5.93 -4.79
CA GLY A 137 13.50 -5.49 -5.99
C GLY A 137 15.01 -5.39 -5.83
N ALA A 138 15.50 -5.36 -4.58
CA ALA A 138 16.91 -5.27 -4.22
C ALA A 138 17.62 -4.06 -4.83
N PHE A 139 16.98 -2.88 -4.83
CA PHE A 139 17.54 -1.64 -5.34
C PHE A 139 17.35 -0.47 -4.36
N ASP A 140 18.28 0.48 -4.40
CA ASP A 140 18.20 1.72 -3.63
C ASP A 140 17.34 2.75 -4.39
N LEU A 141 16.40 3.40 -3.70
CA LEU A 141 15.55 4.45 -4.29
C LEU A 141 16.37 5.62 -4.84
N ARG A 142 17.61 5.79 -4.40
CA ARG A 142 18.51 6.89 -4.78
C ARG A 142 19.36 6.57 -6.01
N GLU A 143 19.17 5.40 -6.64
CA GLU A 143 19.89 5.07 -7.87
C GLU A 143 19.76 6.18 -8.91
N PRO A 144 20.86 6.68 -9.52
CA PRO A 144 20.80 7.83 -10.42
C PRO A 144 19.83 7.68 -11.60
N ILE A 145 19.63 6.44 -12.07
CA ILE A 145 18.71 6.16 -13.18
C ILE A 145 17.24 6.43 -12.80
N LEU A 146 16.89 6.42 -11.51
CA LEU A 146 15.55 6.72 -11.00
C LEU A 146 15.32 8.22 -10.76
N ASP A 147 16.36 9.04 -10.72
CA ASP A 147 16.19 10.47 -10.40
C ASP A 147 15.24 11.20 -11.36
N PRO A 148 15.36 11.06 -12.70
CA PRO A 148 14.39 11.66 -13.62
C PRO A 148 12.98 11.05 -13.50
N VAL A 149 12.85 9.79 -13.06
CA VAL A 149 11.55 9.16 -12.84
C VAL A 149 10.83 9.81 -11.64
N TRP A 150 11.56 10.07 -10.57
CA TRP A 150 11.00 10.78 -9.41
C TRP A 150 10.53 12.19 -9.75
N GLY A 151 11.32 12.92 -10.57
CA GLY A 151 10.93 14.23 -11.09
C GLY A 151 9.65 14.17 -11.91
N LEU A 152 9.57 13.23 -12.87
CA LEU A 152 8.39 13.04 -13.71
C LEU A 152 7.13 12.74 -12.89
N LEU A 153 7.21 11.84 -11.89
CA LEU A 153 6.07 11.48 -11.06
C LEU A 153 5.66 12.62 -10.10
N ALA A 154 6.63 13.39 -9.59
CA ALA A 154 6.38 14.57 -8.78
C ALA A 154 5.64 15.66 -9.59
N ASP A 155 6.10 15.94 -10.82
CA ASP A 155 5.50 16.94 -11.71
C ASP A 155 4.09 16.52 -12.15
N ALA A 156 3.86 15.22 -12.35
CA ALA A 156 2.55 14.66 -12.69
C ALA A 156 1.59 14.60 -11.48
N GLY A 157 2.08 14.76 -10.25
CA GLY A 157 1.29 14.62 -9.01
C GLY A 157 0.75 13.20 -8.79
N ILE A 158 1.38 12.19 -9.38
CA ILE A 158 0.91 10.80 -9.32
C ILE A 158 1.54 10.08 -8.12
N PRO A 159 0.70 9.46 -7.24
CA PRO A 159 1.20 8.80 -6.06
C PRO A 159 1.98 7.51 -6.39
N VAL A 160 3.05 7.30 -5.61
CA VAL A 160 3.83 6.07 -5.63
C VAL A 160 3.70 5.37 -4.29
N VAL A 161 3.16 4.17 -4.26
CA VAL A 161 3.16 3.29 -3.08
C VAL A 161 4.52 2.61 -3.00
N ILE A 162 5.27 2.91 -1.94
CA ILE A 162 6.67 2.51 -1.78
C ILE A 162 6.82 1.59 -0.57
N HIS A 163 7.22 0.34 -0.81
CA HIS A 163 7.67 -0.53 0.27
C HIS A 163 9.18 -0.31 0.46
N VAL A 164 9.53 0.49 1.45
CA VAL A 164 10.90 0.90 1.77
C VAL A 164 11.26 0.70 3.25
N GLY A 165 10.28 0.43 4.12
CA GLY A 165 10.52 -0.04 5.48
C GLY A 165 11.34 -1.34 5.48
N SER A 166 12.10 -1.60 6.53
CA SER A 166 13.00 -2.75 6.57
C SER A 166 12.32 -4.09 6.93
N GLY A 167 11.06 -4.07 7.35
CA GLY A 167 10.29 -5.28 7.60
C GLY A 167 9.86 -6.01 6.31
N PRO A 168 9.55 -7.31 6.36
CA PRO A 168 9.78 -8.22 7.49
C PRO A 168 11.24 -8.71 7.58
N VAL A 169 12.07 -8.48 6.55
CA VAL A 169 13.47 -8.91 6.49
C VAL A 169 14.34 -7.74 6.06
N SER A 170 15.11 -7.21 6.99
CA SER A 170 15.98 -6.07 6.71
C SER A 170 16.99 -6.37 5.59
N ARG A 171 17.15 -5.39 4.69
CA ARG A 171 18.22 -5.35 3.69
C ARG A 171 19.05 -4.07 3.88
N PRO A 172 20.05 -4.09 4.74
CA PRO A 172 20.90 -2.92 4.99
C PRO A 172 21.44 -2.31 3.70
N GLY A 173 21.38 -0.98 3.61
CA GLY A 173 21.81 -0.25 2.41
C GLY A 173 20.74 -0.07 1.33
N ILE A 174 19.64 -0.84 1.37
CA ILE A 174 18.56 -0.80 0.37
C ILE A 174 17.27 -0.26 0.98
N THR A 175 16.91 -0.68 2.18
CA THR A 175 15.69 -0.27 2.89
C THR A 175 15.99 0.74 3.99
N GLY A 176 14.97 1.43 4.45
CA GLY A 176 15.03 2.39 5.53
C GLY A 176 14.58 3.81 5.14
N PRO A 177 14.22 4.64 6.13
CA PRO A 177 13.68 5.98 5.91
C PRO A 177 14.68 6.93 5.22
N ASP A 178 15.99 6.75 5.43
CA ASP A 178 17.04 7.55 4.80
C ASP A 178 17.04 7.45 3.26
N LYS A 179 16.57 6.33 2.71
CA LYS A 179 16.44 6.13 1.25
C LYS A 179 15.36 7.05 0.68
N LEU A 180 14.19 7.03 1.29
CA LEU A 180 13.09 7.92 0.90
C LEU A 180 13.43 9.38 1.18
N ALA A 181 14.02 9.69 2.34
CA ALA A 181 14.47 11.04 2.66
C ALA A 181 15.43 11.62 1.61
N GLY A 182 16.36 10.80 1.09
CA GLY A 182 17.27 11.20 0.03
C GLY A 182 16.58 11.51 -1.30
N VAL A 183 15.49 10.83 -1.64
CA VAL A 183 14.64 11.14 -2.81
C VAL A 183 13.85 12.43 -2.56
N LEU A 184 13.17 12.55 -1.42
CA LEU A 184 12.35 13.71 -1.08
C LEU A 184 13.16 15.01 -0.96
N ALA A 185 14.42 14.93 -0.57
CA ALA A 185 15.31 16.11 -0.55
C ALA A 185 15.54 16.71 -1.95
N ARG A 186 15.48 15.89 -3.00
CA ARG A 186 15.61 16.34 -4.39
C ARG A 186 14.26 16.60 -5.06
N HIS A 187 13.24 15.83 -4.66
CA HIS A 187 11.87 15.86 -5.23
C HIS A 187 10.82 16.07 -4.13
N PRO A 188 10.78 17.26 -3.48
CA PRO A 188 9.92 17.51 -2.32
C PRO A 188 8.42 17.50 -2.64
N LEU A 189 8.05 17.56 -3.91
CA LEU A 189 6.65 17.46 -4.38
C LEU A 189 6.22 16.05 -4.74
N LEU A 190 7.11 15.05 -4.59
CA LEU A 190 6.76 13.66 -4.85
C LEU A 190 5.68 13.19 -3.88
N THR A 191 4.54 12.75 -4.42
CA THR A 191 3.48 12.10 -3.65
C THR A 191 3.88 10.65 -3.34
N ALA A 192 4.46 10.43 -2.17
CA ALA A 192 4.91 9.12 -1.72
C ALA A 192 3.92 8.54 -0.70
N VAL A 193 3.45 7.30 -0.93
CA VAL A 193 2.65 6.54 0.03
C VAL A 193 3.54 5.44 0.59
N VAL A 194 3.92 5.58 1.85
CA VAL A 194 4.79 4.61 2.54
C VAL A 194 3.96 3.41 2.96
N ALA A 195 4.27 2.26 2.41
CA ALA A 195 3.57 1.02 2.69
C ALA A 195 3.76 0.57 4.16
N HIS A 196 2.71 -0.01 4.76
CA HIS A 196 2.73 -0.55 6.14
C HIS A 196 3.16 0.48 7.20
N LEU A 197 2.81 1.77 7.03
CA LEU A 197 3.29 2.88 7.87
C LEU A 197 4.83 2.95 7.97
N GLY A 198 5.57 2.26 7.10
CA GLY A 198 7.03 2.18 7.12
C GLY A 198 7.61 1.20 8.13
N ALA A 199 6.84 0.18 8.54
CA ALA A 199 7.26 -0.81 9.53
C ALA A 199 8.66 -1.40 9.28
N PRO A 200 9.47 -1.56 10.32
CA PRO A 200 9.24 -1.21 11.72
C PRO A 200 9.68 0.22 12.10
N GLU A 201 10.19 1.02 11.15
CA GLU A 201 10.74 2.37 11.39
C GLU A 201 9.62 3.43 11.42
N TYR A 202 8.52 3.16 12.12
CA TYR A 202 7.32 4.01 12.18
C TYR A 202 7.60 5.47 12.54
N GLY A 203 8.44 5.69 13.56
CA GLY A 203 8.76 7.03 14.05
C GLY A 203 9.44 7.89 12.99
N GLU A 204 10.43 7.32 12.30
CA GLU A 204 11.21 8.01 11.28
C GLU A 204 10.37 8.28 10.00
N PHE A 205 9.42 7.38 9.66
CA PHE A 205 8.50 7.65 8.55
C PHE A 205 7.42 8.67 8.93
N LEU A 206 7.01 8.75 10.21
CA LEU A 206 6.20 9.87 10.71
C LEU A 206 6.97 11.18 10.62
N ASP A 207 8.28 11.24 10.95
CA ASP A 207 9.12 12.43 10.76
C ASP A 207 9.11 12.90 9.30
N LEU A 208 9.14 11.98 8.34
CA LEU A 208 9.05 12.32 6.93
C LEU A 208 7.66 12.84 6.55
N ALA A 209 6.59 12.24 7.05
CA ALA A 209 5.22 12.68 6.78
C ALA A 209 4.93 14.07 7.40
N GLU A 210 5.49 14.39 8.56
CA GLU A 210 5.40 15.70 9.20
C GLU A 210 6.20 16.77 8.42
N ARG A 211 7.36 16.40 7.91
CA ARG A 211 8.26 17.31 7.19
C ARG A 211 7.84 17.58 5.75
N TYR A 212 7.34 16.56 5.05
CA TYR A 212 7.01 16.62 3.62
C TYR A 212 5.50 16.50 3.40
N PRO A 213 4.83 17.56 2.93
CA PRO A 213 3.37 17.59 2.80
C PRO A 213 2.78 16.55 1.85
N TRP A 214 3.54 15.93 0.99
CA TRP A 214 3.10 14.93 0.02
C TRP A 214 3.50 13.50 0.40
N VAL A 215 4.00 13.30 1.63
CA VAL A 215 4.22 11.96 2.17
C VAL A 215 2.97 11.49 2.89
N HIS A 216 2.49 10.35 2.49
CA HIS A 216 1.34 9.62 3.06
C HIS A 216 1.79 8.27 3.59
N LEU A 217 0.97 7.68 4.45
CA LEU A 217 1.23 6.40 5.10
C LEU A 217 0.02 5.50 4.83
N ASP A 218 0.21 4.26 4.38
CA ASP A 218 -0.90 3.32 4.30
C ASP A 218 -0.96 2.40 5.52
N THR A 219 -2.17 1.99 5.87
CA THR A 219 -2.43 1.18 7.08
C THR A 219 -2.22 -0.31 6.86
N THR A 220 -1.74 -0.71 5.71
CA THR A 220 -1.61 -2.12 5.29
C THR A 220 -1.02 -2.96 6.41
N MET A 221 -1.78 -3.94 6.88
CA MET A 221 -1.48 -4.87 7.97
C MET A 221 -1.20 -4.23 9.34
N ALA A 222 -0.86 -2.95 9.42
CA ALA A 222 -0.52 -2.28 10.66
C ALA A 222 -1.64 -2.40 11.71
N PHE A 223 -1.26 -2.48 12.98
CA PHE A 223 -2.12 -2.62 14.15
C PHE A 223 -2.88 -3.95 14.26
N THR A 224 -2.78 -4.85 13.28
CA THR A 224 -3.39 -6.18 13.39
C THR A 224 -2.59 -7.06 14.34
N ASP A 225 -3.27 -7.96 15.05
CA ASP A 225 -2.61 -8.88 16.00
C ASP A 225 -1.54 -9.74 15.34
N PHE A 226 -1.67 -9.97 14.02
CA PHE A 226 -0.67 -10.68 13.25
C PHE A 226 0.59 -9.85 13.07
N PHE A 227 0.45 -8.60 12.64
CA PHE A 227 1.58 -7.74 12.29
C PHE A 227 2.28 -7.16 13.52
N GLU A 228 1.54 -6.92 14.60
CA GLU A 228 2.08 -6.49 15.90
C GLU A 228 3.10 -7.49 16.50
N ARG A 229 3.03 -8.77 16.12
CA ARG A 229 4.05 -9.76 16.49
C ARG A 229 5.34 -9.67 15.68
N LEU A 230 5.28 -9.09 14.48
CA LEU A 230 6.41 -8.94 13.56
C LEU A 230 7.08 -7.57 13.69
N ALA A 231 6.25 -6.54 13.81
CA ALA A 231 6.68 -5.15 13.87
C ALA A 231 5.68 -4.37 14.77
N PRO A 232 5.82 -4.44 16.10
CA PRO A 232 4.91 -3.77 17.02
C PRO A 232 4.97 -2.26 16.85
N PHE A 233 3.80 -1.62 16.80
CA PHE A 233 3.68 -0.17 16.74
C PHE A 233 3.83 0.42 18.15
N ASP A 234 4.73 1.39 18.32
CA ASP A 234 4.87 2.09 19.60
C ASP A 234 3.63 2.96 19.88
N PRO A 235 2.85 2.66 20.94
CA PRO A 235 1.66 3.45 21.29
C PRO A 235 1.94 4.94 21.54
N ALA A 236 3.17 5.31 21.90
CA ALA A 236 3.55 6.71 22.09
C ALA A 236 3.49 7.52 20.77
N LEU A 237 3.51 6.85 19.62
CA LEU A 237 3.42 7.50 18.30
C LEU A 237 1.97 7.73 17.83
N LEU A 238 0.95 7.21 18.54
CA LEU A 238 -0.46 7.36 18.12
C LEU A 238 -0.92 8.82 18.07
N SER A 239 -0.44 9.66 18.99
CA SER A 239 -0.75 11.09 18.98
C SER A 239 -0.23 11.78 17.71
N ARG A 240 0.97 11.41 17.25
CA ARG A 240 1.54 11.93 15.99
C ARG A 240 0.74 11.46 14.79
N LEU A 241 0.29 10.20 14.79
CA LEU A 241 -0.59 9.69 13.74
C LEU A 241 -1.91 10.46 13.68
N ALA A 242 -2.48 10.81 14.84
CA ALA A 242 -3.70 11.62 14.96
C ALA A 242 -3.50 13.08 14.50
N ASP A 243 -2.28 13.60 14.55
CA ASP A 243 -1.93 14.93 14.04
C ASP A 243 -1.83 14.98 12.49
N LEU A 244 -1.90 13.81 11.84
CA LEU A 244 -1.79 13.63 10.38
C LEU A 244 -3.07 13.02 9.75
N PRO A 245 -4.29 13.54 10.05
CA PRO A 245 -5.55 12.90 9.64
C PRO A 245 -5.69 12.79 8.12
N ASP A 246 -5.09 13.72 7.36
CA ASP A 246 -5.15 13.77 5.90
C ASP A 246 -4.06 12.96 5.20
N ARG A 247 -3.15 12.33 5.95
CA ARG A 247 -1.96 11.66 5.43
C ARG A 247 -2.01 10.15 5.53
N VAL A 248 -3.03 9.60 6.17
CA VAL A 248 -3.19 8.16 6.34
C VAL A 248 -4.26 7.66 5.39
N VAL A 249 -3.97 6.55 4.69
CA VAL A 249 -4.90 5.91 3.75
C VAL A 249 -5.08 4.44 4.07
N LEU A 250 -6.24 3.90 3.75
CA LEU A 250 -6.51 2.48 3.89
C LEU A 250 -5.71 1.68 2.86
N GLY A 251 -5.00 0.68 3.36
CA GLY A 251 -4.44 -0.42 2.61
C GLY A 251 -4.67 -1.72 3.35
N SER A 252 -4.85 -2.83 2.65
CA SER A 252 -5.11 -4.13 3.26
C SER A 252 -4.06 -5.19 2.97
N ASP A 253 -3.38 -5.14 1.85
CA ASP A 253 -2.57 -6.23 1.25
C ASP A 253 -3.40 -7.38 0.66
N PHE A 254 -4.72 -7.17 0.51
CA PHE A 254 -5.59 -8.17 -0.12
C PHE A 254 -5.03 -8.59 -1.49
N PRO A 255 -5.00 -9.87 -1.82
CA PRO A 255 -5.58 -11.03 -1.13
C PRO A 255 -4.60 -11.76 -0.21
N ASN A 256 -3.37 -11.26 -0.04
CA ASN A 256 -2.26 -11.98 0.56
C ASN A 256 -2.27 -11.96 2.10
N ILE A 257 -3.35 -11.50 2.72
CA ILE A 257 -3.49 -11.36 4.16
C ILE A 257 -3.81 -12.68 4.87
N PRO A 258 -3.22 -12.91 6.07
CA PRO A 258 -3.41 -14.13 6.85
C PRO A 258 -4.62 -14.08 7.81
N TYR A 259 -5.49 -13.10 7.67
CA TYR A 259 -6.67 -12.85 8.49
C TYR A 259 -7.84 -12.34 7.62
N PRO A 260 -9.11 -12.40 8.11
CA PRO A 260 -10.24 -11.79 7.41
C PRO A 260 -10.05 -10.28 7.21
N TYR A 261 -10.48 -9.73 6.09
CA TYR A 261 -10.37 -8.30 5.76
C TYR A 261 -10.94 -7.41 6.88
N ALA A 262 -12.04 -7.83 7.47
CA ALA A 262 -12.67 -7.16 8.61
C ALA A 262 -11.71 -6.90 9.78
N HIS A 263 -10.72 -7.77 10.00
CA HIS A 263 -9.77 -7.63 11.10
C HIS A 263 -8.88 -6.37 10.96
N GLN A 264 -8.55 -5.97 9.73
CA GLN A 264 -7.86 -4.70 9.47
C GLN A 264 -8.69 -3.51 9.96
N LEU A 265 -9.98 -3.48 9.61
CA LEU A 265 -10.89 -2.39 10.00
C LEU A 265 -11.15 -2.36 11.50
N GLU A 266 -11.34 -3.52 12.11
CA GLU A 266 -11.49 -3.64 13.57
C GLU A 266 -10.24 -3.16 14.30
N SER A 267 -9.06 -3.46 13.77
CA SER A 267 -7.78 -3.01 14.35
C SER A 267 -7.64 -1.49 14.30
N LEU A 268 -8.05 -0.86 13.21
CA LEU A 268 -8.09 0.61 13.11
C LEU A 268 -9.12 1.22 14.08
N GLU A 269 -10.30 0.64 14.20
CA GLU A 269 -11.33 1.14 15.11
C GLU A 269 -10.90 1.09 16.57
N ARG A 270 -10.14 0.07 16.97
CA ARG A 270 -9.64 -0.07 18.35
C ARG A 270 -8.59 0.97 18.74
N LEU A 271 -7.99 1.70 17.78
CA LEU A 271 -6.98 2.73 18.09
C LEU A 271 -7.55 3.86 18.95
N ARG A 272 -8.83 4.18 18.79
CA ARG A 272 -9.51 5.22 19.62
C ARG A 272 -9.51 4.92 21.11
N ASP A 273 -9.38 3.66 21.52
CA ASP A 273 -9.29 3.28 22.93
C ASP A 273 -7.99 3.77 23.58
N ARG A 274 -6.97 4.07 22.77
CA ARG A 274 -5.64 4.54 23.17
C ARG A 274 -5.40 6.00 22.83
N GLU A 275 -5.97 6.48 21.71
CA GLU A 275 -5.90 7.87 21.24
C GLU A 275 -7.28 8.30 20.74
N PRO A 276 -8.05 9.04 21.56
CA PRO A 276 -9.45 9.39 21.25
C PRO A 276 -9.64 10.21 19.96
N ARG A 277 -8.62 10.87 19.45
CA ARG A 277 -8.67 11.64 18.19
C ARG A 277 -8.67 10.74 16.96
N LEU A 278 -8.30 9.45 17.10
CA LEU A 278 -8.47 8.44 16.07
C LEU A 278 -9.91 7.91 16.06
N ASP A 279 -10.85 8.83 15.91
CA ASP A 279 -12.28 8.64 16.04
C ASP A 279 -12.96 8.29 14.71
N ASP A 280 -14.30 8.40 14.65
CA ASP A 280 -15.08 8.12 13.44
C ASP A 280 -14.75 9.07 12.29
N ASP A 281 -14.37 10.33 12.55
CA ASP A 281 -13.97 11.27 11.50
C ASP A 281 -12.61 10.90 10.92
N TRP A 282 -11.66 10.46 11.76
CA TRP A 282 -10.40 9.91 11.32
C TRP A 282 -10.62 8.63 10.47
N LEU A 283 -11.49 7.72 10.92
CA LEU A 283 -11.82 6.51 10.15
C LEU A 283 -12.44 6.84 8.78
N ARG A 284 -13.32 7.85 8.72
CA ARG A 284 -13.87 8.34 7.44
C ARG A 284 -12.79 8.86 6.51
N ALA A 285 -11.86 9.65 7.04
CA ALA A 285 -10.74 10.17 6.28
C ALA A 285 -9.88 9.04 5.71
N VAL A 286 -9.44 8.11 6.56
CA VAL A 286 -8.57 6.97 6.20
C VAL A 286 -9.25 6.03 5.21
N CYS A 287 -10.48 5.63 5.49
CA CYS A 287 -11.14 4.55 4.74
C CYS A 287 -11.80 5.03 3.43
N TRP A 288 -11.91 6.36 3.24
CA TRP A 288 -12.59 6.89 2.07
C TRP A 288 -11.96 8.16 1.50
N TYR A 289 -11.98 9.27 2.23
CA TYR A 289 -11.71 10.60 1.64
C TYR A 289 -10.26 10.78 1.21
N ASN A 290 -9.31 10.31 2.00
CA ASN A 290 -7.88 10.47 1.68
C ASN A 290 -7.49 9.64 0.45
N GLY A 291 -8.01 8.43 0.35
CA GLY A 291 -7.79 7.56 -0.80
C GLY A 291 -8.33 8.19 -2.10
N LEU A 292 -9.57 8.70 -2.10
CA LEU A 292 -10.14 9.38 -3.27
C LEU A 292 -9.30 10.60 -3.67
N ARG A 293 -8.93 11.42 -2.70
CA ARG A 293 -8.10 12.61 -2.96
C ARG A 293 -6.78 12.24 -3.64
N LEU A 294 -6.11 11.19 -3.17
CA LEU A 294 -4.83 10.74 -3.75
C LEU A 294 -4.97 10.26 -5.19
N ILE A 295 -6.09 9.64 -5.53
CA ILE A 295 -6.33 9.20 -6.90
C ILE A 295 -7.07 10.26 -7.75
N GLY A 296 -7.27 11.48 -7.25
CA GLY A 296 -7.87 12.60 -7.97
C GLY A 296 -9.38 12.41 -8.26
N GLU A 297 -10.14 11.86 -7.32
CA GLU A 297 -11.60 11.65 -7.36
C GLU A 297 -12.33 12.37 -6.23
#